data_7f080535108e842149988c1ec8f35e1b
#
_entry.id   7f080535108e842149988c1ec8f35e1b
#
_cell.length_a   1.000
_cell.length_b   1.000
_cell.length_c   1.000
_cell.angle_alpha   90.00
_cell.angle_beta   90.00
_cell.angle_gamma   90.00
#
_symmetry.space_group_name_H-M   'P 1'
#
loop_
_entity.id
_entity.type
_entity.pdbx_description
1 polymer ?
#
loop_
_entity_poly.entity_id
_entity_poly.type
_entity_poly.pdbx_seq_one_letter_code
_entity_poly.pdbx_strand_id
1 'polypeptide(L)'
;MPEVKKWAMDVRMSFEKTGMAKFISHLDTVRCITRAMKRACVPIWFTEGFNPHAFLTFAMPLSLGFESLCETVDFRLMEEVDLKELAEKINNALPVDITVKEIYVYSTSPNDIRWAEYKILFNNPDNLLLDNAESILSANEILVLKKAKQGRKKVEKEVNIKEHIKSYELINENDKLILNTVLSSGTSVNINPMLLIGALVKDTETDEQDVDIIKVQSFTENMEIFK
;
A
#
# COMPACT_ATOMS: atom_id res chain seq x y z
N MET A 1 -19.92 -31.69 -9.18
CA MET A 1 -18.58 -32.28 -9.12
C MET A 1 -17.66 -31.24 -8.52
N PRO A 2 -16.79 -31.54 -7.54
CA PRO A 2 -15.80 -30.58 -7.09
C PRO A 2 -14.90 -30.22 -8.27
N GLU A 3 -14.69 -28.92 -8.51
CA GLU A 3 -13.71 -28.47 -9.51
C GLU A 3 -12.35 -29.04 -9.17
N VAL A 4 -11.76 -29.74 -10.13
CA VAL A 4 -10.39 -30.26 -9.97
C VAL A 4 -9.46 -29.06 -9.96
N LYS A 5 -8.78 -28.82 -8.85
CA LYS A 5 -7.83 -27.72 -8.69
C LYS A 5 -6.69 -27.91 -9.71
N LYS A 6 -6.49 -26.92 -10.58
CA LYS A 6 -5.52 -26.98 -11.68
C LYS A 6 -4.11 -26.52 -11.29
N TRP A 7 -3.88 -26.23 -10.02
CA TRP A 7 -2.61 -25.78 -9.44
C TRP A 7 -2.39 -26.45 -8.08
N ALA A 8 -1.13 -26.54 -7.66
CA ALA A 8 -0.75 -27.21 -6.44
C ALA A 8 -0.93 -26.32 -5.18
N MET A 9 -0.52 -25.06 -5.28
CA MET A 9 -0.49 -24.16 -4.11
C MET A 9 -1.05 -22.77 -4.44
N ASP A 10 -1.83 -22.21 -3.50
CA ASP A 10 -2.13 -20.77 -3.44
C ASP A 10 -1.17 -20.13 -2.45
N VAL A 11 -0.39 -19.15 -2.89
CA VAL A 11 0.63 -18.50 -2.07
C VAL A 11 0.55 -17.00 -2.15
N ARG A 12 0.96 -16.33 -1.08
CA ARG A 12 1.12 -14.88 -0.97
C ARG A 12 2.59 -14.56 -0.82
N MET A 13 3.05 -13.60 -1.60
CA MET A 13 4.35 -12.99 -1.47
C MET A 13 4.19 -11.62 -0.81
N SER A 14 4.83 -11.41 0.32
CA SER A 14 5.01 -10.07 0.91
C SER A 14 6.31 -9.46 0.39
N PHE A 15 6.28 -8.17 0.07
CA PHE A 15 7.44 -7.47 -0.48
C PHE A 15 7.45 -5.99 -0.09
N GLU A 16 8.64 -5.41 -0.12
CA GLU A 16 8.87 -3.98 0.04
C GLU A 16 9.02 -3.32 -1.33
N LYS A 17 8.58 -2.06 -1.42
CA LYS A 17 8.76 -1.17 -2.56
C LYS A 17 9.23 0.18 -2.03
N THR A 18 10.51 0.46 -2.16
CA THR A 18 11.19 1.60 -1.53
C THR A 18 12.01 2.39 -2.54
N GLY A 19 12.73 3.41 -2.10
CA GLY A 19 13.68 4.15 -2.91
C GLY A 19 13.09 4.67 -4.23
N MET A 20 13.81 4.47 -5.32
CA MET A 20 13.38 4.92 -6.65
C MET A 20 12.17 4.15 -7.19
N ALA A 21 11.91 2.95 -6.69
CA ALA A 21 10.72 2.19 -7.09
C ALA A 21 9.41 2.88 -6.68
N LYS A 22 9.40 3.82 -5.72
CA LYS A 22 8.20 4.61 -5.38
C LYS A 22 7.63 5.38 -6.58
N PHE A 23 8.46 5.69 -7.59
CA PHE A 23 8.07 6.46 -8.77
C PHE A 23 7.58 5.60 -9.95
N ILE A 24 7.55 4.27 -9.83
CA ILE A 24 6.92 3.43 -10.86
C ILE A 24 5.44 3.21 -10.56
N SER A 25 4.63 3.18 -11.63
CA SER A 25 3.19 2.97 -11.52
C SER A 25 2.85 1.55 -11.02
N HIS A 26 1.61 1.34 -10.54
CA HIS A 26 1.13 0.00 -10.21
C HIS A 26 1.25 -0.97 -11.39
N LEU A 27 0.89 -0.55 -12.60
CA LEU A 27 1.02 -1.39 -13.80
C LEU A 27 2.47 -1.77 -14.08
N ASP A 28 3.42 -0.85 -13.86
CA ASP A 28 4.84 -1.15 -14.06
C ASP A 28 5.38 -2.04 -12.94
N THR A 29 4.88 -1.91 -11.71
CA THR A 29 5.17 -2.86 -10.62
C THR A 29 4.69 -4.27 -10.99
N VAL A 30 3.46 -4.42 -11.48
CA VAL A 30 2.93 -5.71 -11.98
C VAL A 30 3.82 -6.29 -13.07
N ARG A 31 4.21 -5.48 -14.06
CA ARG A 31 5.11 -5.90 -15.16
C ARG A 31 6.49 -6.30 -14.63
N CYS A 32 7.04 -5.54 -13.70
CA CYS A 32 8.34 -5.79 -13.09
C CYS A 32 8.34 -7.15 -12.37
N ILE A 33 7.38 -7.39 -11.49
CA ILE A 33 7.24 -8.64 -10.73
C ILE A 33 6.98 -9.81 -11.69
N THR A 34 6.08 -9.67 -12.67
CA THR A 34 5.83 -10.72 -13.67
C THR A 34 7.09 -11.11 -14.42
N ARG A 35 7.91 -10.13 -14.83
CA ARG A 35 9.18 -10.38 -15.52
C ARG A 35 10.22 -11.02 -14.61
N ALA A 36 10.29 -10.61 -13.34
CA ALA A 36 11.18 -11.22 -12.35
C ALA A 36 10.80 -12.68 -12.10
N MET A 37 9.53 -13.01 -11.92
CA MET A 37 9.04 -14.38 -11.79
C MET A 37 9.38 -15.24 -13.00
N LYS A 38 9.25 -14.70 -14.22
CA LYS A 38 9.66 -15.41 -15.43
C LYS A 38 11.17 -15.69 -15.50
N ARG A 39 12.01 -14.70 -15.13
CA ARG A 39 13.47 -14.89 -15.08
C ARG A 39 13.90 -15.89 -14.01
N ALA A 40 13.19 -15.91 -12.88
CA ALA A 40 13.40 -16.85 -11.77
C ALA A 40 12.84 -18.24 -12.06
N CYS A 41 12.24 -18.48 -13.26
CA CYS A 41 11.60 -19.72 -13.65
C CYS A 41 10.55 -20.21 -12.64
N VAL A 42 9.77 -19.29 -12.04
CA VAL A 42 8.69 -19.61 -11.11
C VAL A 42 7.64 -20.44 -11.84
N PRO A 43 7.23 -21.61 -11.32
CA PRO A 43 6.17 -22.45 -11.93
C PRO A 43 4.78 -21.86 -11.66
N ILE A 44 4.56 -20.63 -12.14
CA ILE A 44 3.31 -19.88 -11.92
C ILE A 44 2.21 -20.36 -12.84
N TRP A 45 1.00 -20.46 -12.30
CA TRP A 45 -0.19 -20.75 -13.10
C TRP A 45 -0.59 -19.54 -13.95
N PHE A 46 -0.92 -19.82 -15.22
CA PHE A 46 -1.43 -18.82 -16.17
C PHE A 46 -2.94 -18.97 -16.32
N THR A 47 -3.64 -17.84 -16.41
CA THR A 47 -5.08 -17.83 -16.72
C THR A 47 -5.37 -18.50 -18.04
N GLU A 48 -6.55 -19.12 -18.15
CA GLU A 48 -7.03 -19.74 -19.40
C GLU A 48 -7.79 -18.70 -20.23
N GLY A 49 -7.85 -18.92 -21.55
CA GLY A 49 -8.61 -18.10 -22.49
C GLY A 49 -7.75 -17.51 -23.60
N PHE A 50 -8.28 -16.51 -24.29
CA PHE A 50 -7.63 -15.91 -25.48
C PHE A 50 -6.35 -15.12 -25.16
N ASN A 51 -6.14 -14.72 -23.92
CA ASN A 51 -5.00 -13.88 -23.51
C ASN A 51 -4.39 -14.39 -22.20
N PRO A 52 -3.71 -15.55 -22.21
CA PRO A 52 -3.14 -16.13 -20.99
C PRO A 52 -2.12 -15.21 -20.35
N HIS A 53 -2.28 -14.95 -19.06
CA HIS A 53 -1.34 -14.16 -18.27
C HIS A 53 -1.14 -14.80 -16.90
N ALA A 54 -0.01 -14.48 -16.27
CA ALA A 54 0.26 -14.92 -14.90
C ALA A 54 -0.86 -14.46 -13.97
N PHE A 55 -1.43 -15.38 -13.19
CA PHE A 55 -2.45 -15.04 -12.21
C PHE A 55 -1.79 -14.36 -11.01
N LEU A 56 -1.95 -13.04 -10.93
CA LEU A 56 -1.43 -12.20 -9.86
C LEU A 56 -2.56 -11.31 -9.33
N THR A 57 -2.78 -11.35 -8.02
CA THR A 57 -3.74 -10.49 -7.33
C THR A 57 -3.04 -9.67 -6.27
N PHE A 58 -2.88 -8.38 -6.51
CA PHE A 58 -2.33 -7.44 -5.52
C PHE A 58 -3.43 -7.04 -4.55
N ALA A 59 -3.13 -7.03 -3.25
CA ALA A 59 -4.13 -6.77 -2.23
C ALA A 59 -4.66 -5.33 -2.30
N MET A 60 -3.77 -4.35 -2.35
CA MET A 60 -4.11 -2.93 -2.48
C MET A 60 -3.08 -2.24 -3.39
N PRO A 61 -3.50 -1.49 -4.43
CA PRO A 61 -2.57 -0.70 -5.23
C PRO A 61 -1.95 0.43 -4.39
N LEU A 62 -0.61 0.50 -4.36
CA LEU A 62 0.11 1.59 -3.73
C LEU A 62 0.06 2.85 -4.61
N SER A 63 -0.16 4.01 -4.00
CA SER A 63 -0.12 5.29 -4.71
C SER A 63 1.28 5.59 -5.25
N LEU A 64 1.34 6.30 -6.38
CA LEU A 64 2.61 6.76 -6.94
C LEU A 64 3.30 7.74 -5.96
N GLY A 65 4.60 7.61 -5.82
CA GLY A 65 5.40 8.41 -4.89
C GLY A 65 5.46 7.84 -3.46
N PHE A 66 4.69 6.81 -3.15
CA PHE A 66 4.70 6.18 -1.83
C PHE A 66 5.69 5.01 -1.78
N GLU A 67 6.37 4.89 -0.66
CA GLU A 67 7.08 3.68 -0.26
C GLU A 67 6.17 2.74 0.51
N SER A 68 6.48 1.45 0.51
CA SER A 68 5.76 0.46 1.31
C SER A 68 6.67 -0.65 1.77
N LEU A 69 6.49 -1.06 3.02
CA LEU A 69 7.18 -2.19 3.66
C LEU A 69 6.31 -3.46 3.73
N CYS A 70 5.06 -3.39 3.21
CA CYS A 70 4.06 -4.44 3.44
C CYS A 70 3.15 -4.70 2.22
N GLU A 71 3.67 -4.54 1.00
CA GLU A 71 2.89 -4.91 -0.18
C GLU A 71 2.73 -6.42 -0.27
N THR A 72 1.60 -6.86 -0.83
CA THR A 72 1.34 -8.29 -1.02
C THR A 72 0.78 -8.58 -2.41
N VAL A 73 1.17 -9.74 -2.93
CA VAL A 73 0.62 -10.29 -4.17
C VAL A 73 0.35 -11.79 -4.02
N ASP A 74 -0.86 -12.20 -4.34
CA ASP A 74 -1.29 -13.59 -4.35
C ASP A 74 -1.07 -14.19 -5.72
N PHE A 75 -0.58 -15.41 -5.77
CA PHE A 75 -0.40 -16.16 -7.01
C PHE A 75 -0.52 -17.67 -6.77
N ARG A 76 -0.54 -18.42 -7.87
CA ARG A 76 -0.74 -19.86 -7.88
C ARG A 76 0.47 -20.57 -8.45
N LEU A 77 0.92 -21.62 -7.79
CA LEU A 77 2.01 -22.47 -8.24
C LEU A 77 1.48 -23.77 -8.81
N MET A 78 2.06 -24.21 -9.93
CA MET A 78 1.68 -25.46 -10.62
C MET A 78 2.20 -26.70 -9.90
N GLU A 79 3.23 -26.56 -9.08
CA GLU A 79 3.89 -27.62 -8.32
C GLU A 79 4.28 -27.14 -6.93
N GLU A 80 4.54 -28.07 -6.02
CA GLU A 80 5.06 -27.76 -4.70
C GLU A 80 6.56 -27.42 -4.78
N VAL A 81 6.96 -26.33 -4.15
CA VAL A 81 8.35 -25.84 -4.14
C VAL A 81 8.73 -25.36 -2.75
N ASP A 82 10.03 -25.30 -2.47
CA ASP A 82 10.52 -24.61 -1.26
C ASP A 82 10.29 -23.09 -1.42
N LEU A 83 9.44 -22.54 -0.54
CA LEU A 83 9.02 -21.13 -0.61
C LEU A 83 10.16 -20.17 -0.25
N LYS A 84 11.14 -20.60 0.57
CA LYS A 84 12.31 -19.76 0.91
C LYS A 84 13.25 -19.67 -0.28
N GLU A 85 13.58 -20.81 -0.89
CA GLU A 85 14.40 -20.85 -2.11
C GLU A 85 13.74 -20.07 -3.24
N LEU A 86 12.40 -20.15 -3.36
CA LEU A 86 11.64 -19.39 -4.35
C LEU A 86 11.75 -17.88 -4.12
N ALA A 87 11.66 -17.41 -2.85
CA ALA A 87 11.82 -16.01 -2.49
C ALA A 87 13.23 -15.49 -2.87
N GLU A 88 14.29 -16.26 -2.60
CA GLU A 88 15.65 -15.91 -2.99
C GLU A 88 15.82 -15.82 -4.50
N LYS A 89 15.29 -16.77 -5.27
CA LYS A 89 15.30 -16.75 -6.74
C LYS A 89 14.60 -15.52 -7.32
N ILE A 90 13.45 -15.14 -6.74
CA ILE A 90 12.73 -13.96 -7.18
C ILE A 90 13.51 -12.68 -6.81
N ASN A 91 14.08 -12.60 -5.60
CA ASN A 91 14.90 -11.46 -5.19
C ASN A 91 16.12 -11.24 -6.11
N ASN A 92 16.82 -12.30 -6.51
CA ASN A 92 17.93 -12.22 -7.46
C ASN A 92 17.50 -11.70 -8.86
N ALA A 93 16.21 -11.75 -9.16
CA ALA A 93 15.65 -11.28 -10.43
C ALA A 93 14.95 -9.92 -10.33
N LEU A 94 14.74 -9.38 -9.13
CA LEU A 94 14.10 -8.07 -8.89
C LEU A 94 15.13 -6.92 -8.94
N PRO A 95 14.71 -5.67 -9.21
CA PRO A 95 15.55 -4.50 -9.00
C PRO A 95 15.76 -4.23 -7.51
N VAL A 96 16.81 -3.46 -7.19
CA VAL A 96 17.28 -3.19 -5.80
C VAL A 96 16.17 -2.68 -4.88
N ASP A 97 15.28 -1.84 -5.36
CA ASP A 97 14.27 -1.14 -4.54
C ASP A 97 12.94 -1.93 -4.40
N ILE A 98 12.91 -3.18 -4.86
CA ILE A 98 11.79 -4.11 -4.63
C ILE A 98 12.36 -5.39 -4.05
N THR A 99 11.97 -5.72 -2.82
CA THR A 99 12.54 -6.85 -2.08
C THR A 99 11.44 -7.75 -1.53
N VAL A 100 11.47 -9.04 -1.89
CA VAL A 100 10.59 -10.06 -1.29
C VAL A 100 11.03 -10.31 0.14
N LYS A 101 10.09 -10.22 1.06
CA LYS A 101 10.30 -10.53 2.49
C LYS A 101 10.05 -12.00 2.77
N GLU A 102 8.92 -12.49 2.29
CA GLU A 102 8.45 -13.83 2.59
C GLU A 102 7.46 -14.30 1.52
N ILE A 103 7.41 -15.61 1.27
CA ILE A 103 6.35 -16.29 0.51
C ILE A 103 5.74 -17.34 1.44
N TYR A 104 4.41 -17.38 1.54
CA TYR A 104 3.69 -18.27 2.45
C TYR A 104 2.31 -18.67 1.91
N VAL A 105 1.77 -19.78 2.42
CA VAL A 105 0.37 -20.16 2.18
C VAL A 105 -0.52 -19.29 3.06
N TYR A 106 -1.53 -18.67 2.48
CA TYR A 106 -2.40 -17.73 3.17
C TYR A 106 -3.83 -18.25 3.32
N SER A 107 -4.56 -17.71 4.29
CA SER A 107 -5.98 -17.98 4.53
C SER A 107 -6.85 -16.73 4.49
N THR A 108 -6.24 -15.53 4.48
CA THR A 108 -6.93 -14.24 4.47
C THR A 108 -7.21 -13.75 3.05
N SER A 109 -8.29 -13.02 2.86
CA SER A 109 -8.62 -12.36 1.60
C SER A 109 -8.08 -10.93 1.56
N PRO A 110 -7.65 -10.38 0.40
CA PRO A 110 -7.38 -8.95 0.25
C PRO A 110 -8.54 -8.05 0.72
N ASN A 111 -9.76 -8.57 0.70
CA ASN A 111 -10.95 -7.88 1.22
C ASN A 111 -11.01 -7.78 2.76
N ASP A 112 -10.13 -8.47 3.47
CA ASP A 112 -10.07 -8.41 4.94
C ASP A 112 -9.28 -7.21 5.44
N ILE A 113 -8.53 -6.53 4.56
CA ILE A 113 -7.82 -5.29 4.89
C ILE A 113 -8.84 -4.20 5.22
N ARG A 114 -8.63 -3.54 6.37
CA ARG A 114 -9.44 -2.41 6.84
C ARG A 114 -8.63 -1.19 7.21
N TRP A 115 -7.40 -1.39 7.64
CA TRP A 115 -6.54 -0.33 8.14
C TRP A 115 -5.13 -0.45 7.56
N ALA A 116 -4.47 0.68 7.41
CA ALA A 116 -3.06 0.73 7.08
C ALA A 116 -2.36 1.79 7.94
N GLU A 117 -1.18 1.43 8.40
CA GLU A 117 -0.28 2.32 9.13
C GLU A 117 0.63 3.01 8.15
N TYR A 118 0.77 4.32 8.34
CA TYR A 118 1.64 5.17 7.56
C TYR A 118 2.57 5.94 8.47
N LYS A 119 3.83 6.07 8.03
CA LYS A 119 4.80 7.01 8.53
C LYS A 119 4.94 8.13 7.51
N ILE A 120 4.62 9.34 7.90
CA ILE A 120 4.64 10.53 7.06
C ILE A 120 5.73 11.44 7.61
N LEU A 121 6.72 11.79 6.77
CA LEU A 121 7.85 12.62 7.14
C LEU A 121 7.74 13.94 6.39
N PHE A 122 7.56 15.03 7.11
CA PHE A 122 7.65 16.39 6.59
C PHE A 122 9.12 16.81 6.65
N ASN A 123 9.76 16.97 5.49
CA ASN A 123 11.21 17.18 5.41
C ASN A 123 11.65 18.60 5.78
N ASN A 124 10.85 19.61 5.42
CA ASN A 124 11.09 21.01 5.72
C ASN A 124 9.83 21.65 6.31
N PRO A 125 9.42 21.26 7.56
CA PRO A 125 8.24 21.84 8.17
C PRO A 125 8.51 23.31 8.56
N ASP A 126 7.53 24.17 8.34
CA ASP A 126 7.57 25.51 8.89
C ASP A 126 7.21 25.50 10.40
N ASN A 127 7.41 26.63 11.07
CA ASN A 127 7.14 26.74 12.50
C ASN A 127 5.66 26.59 12.89
N LEU A 128 4.74 26.74 11.92
CA LEU A 128 3.30 26.68 12.15
C LEU A 128 2.76 25.24 11.98
N LEU A 129 3.48 24.38 11.28
CA LEU A 129 2.97 23.05 10.93
C LEU A 129 2.66 22.20 12.16
N LEU A 130 3.49 22.23 13.20
CA LEU A 130 3.27 21.43 14.41
C LEU A 130 1.99 21.86 15.11
N ASP A 131 1.83 23.16 15.39
CA ASP A 131 0.65 23.70 16.07
C ASP A 131 -0.62 23.46 15.25
N ASN A 132 -0.53 23.62 13.92
CA ASN A 132 -1.64 23.37 13.01
C ASN A 132 -2.02 21.88 12.98
N ALA A 133 -1.03 20.99 12.94
CA ALA A 133 -1.27 19.55 12.95
C ALA A 133 -1.91 19.09 14.28
N GLU A 134 -1.43 19.56 15.43
CA GLU A 134 -2.03 19.27 16.73
C GLU A 134 -3.48 19.77 16.80
N SER A 135 -3.74 20.99 16.34
CA SER A 135 -5.08 21.58 16.30
C SER A 135 -6.04 20.76 15.43
N ILE A 136 -5.64 20.42 14.20
CA ILE A 136 -6.47 19.68 13.25
C ILE A 136 -6.70 18.26 13.73
N LEU A 137 -5.65 17.57 14.18
CA LEU A 137 -5.75 16.17 14.62
C LEU A 137 -6.55 16.03 15.91
N SER A 138 -6.61 17.06 16.78
CA SER A 138 -7.46 17.07 17.97
C SER A 138 -8.90 17.49 17.73
N ALA A 139 -9.20 18.09 16.57
CA ALA A 139 -10.56 18.53 16.22
C ALA A 139 -11.56 17.38 16.13
N ASN A 140 -12.84 17.66 16.34
CA ASN A 140 -13.92 16.69 16.24
C ASN A 140 -14.19 16.26 14.77
N GLU A 141 -13.86 17.11 13.82
CA GLU A 141 -14.07 16.89 12.39
C GLU A 141 -12.85 17.36 11.61
N ILE A 142 -12.51 16.62 10.55
CA ILE A 142 -11.48 17.00 9.57
C ILE A 142 -12.13 16.94 8.19
N LEU A 143 -12.57 18.09 7.69
CA LEU A 143 -13.25 18.20 6.42
C LEU A 143 -12.26 18.39 5.29
N VAL A 144 -12.30 17.51 4.30
CA VAL A 144 -11.43 17.53 3.11
C VAL A 144 -12.24 17.40 1.83
N LEU A 145 -11.75 18.00 0.74
CA LEU A 145 -12.36 17.87 -0.57
C LEU A 145 -11.82 16.62 -1.29
N LYS A 146 -12.68 15.63 -1.49
CA LYS A 146 -12.37 14.41 -2.23
C LYS A 146 -12.96 14.50 -3.65
N LYS A 147 -12.10 14.28 -4.66
CA LYS A 147 -12.55 14.18 -6.05
C LYS A 147 -13.33 12.88 -6.25
N ALA A 148 -14.58 12.98 -6.64
CA ALA A 148 -15.46 11.87 -6.93
C ALA A 148 -15.95 11.92 -8.39
N LYS A 149 -16.32 10.78 -8.97
CA LYS A 149 -16.98 10.72 -10.26
C LYS A 149 -18.49 10.65 -10.04
N GLN A 150 -19.23 11.59 -10.62
CA GLN A 150 -20.68 11.55 -10.71
C GLN A 150 -21.07 11.44 -12.19
N GLY A 151 -21.28 10.21 -12.65
CA GLY A 151 -21.44 9.92 -14.08
C GLY A 151 -20.15 10.23 -14.87
N ARG A 152 -20.25 11.13 -15.88
CA ARG A 152 -19.10 11.60 -16.70
C ARG A 152 -18.38 12.83 -16.12
N LYS A 153 -18.92 13.44 -15.05
CA LYS A 153 -18.34 14.66 -14.45
C LYS A 153 -17.50 14.31 -13.23
N LYS A 154 -16.38 15.01 -13.07
CA LYS A 154 -15.63 15.04 -11.82
C LYS A 154 -16.27 16.07 -10.92
N VAL A 155 -16.65 15.72 -9.70
CA VAL A 155 -17.19 16.60 -8.67
C VAL A 155 -16.31 16.53 -7.44
N GLU A 156 -16.18 17.61 -6.73
CA GLU A 156 -15.55 17.63 -5.42
C GLU A 156 -16.64 17.43 -4.38
N LYS A 157 -16.41 16.50 -3.47
CA LYS A 157 -17.30 16.22 -2.35
C LYS A 157 -16.53 16.45 -1.06
N GLU A 158 -17.11 17.22 -0.18
CA GLU A 158 -16.58 17.36 1.18
C GLU A 158 -16.82 16.06 1.96
N VAL A 159 -15.77 15.57 2.61
CA VAL A 159 -15.79 14.33 3.40
C VAL A 159 -15.11 14.60 4.73
N ASN A 160 -15.74 14.21 5.82
CA ASN A 160 -15.10 14.17 7.12
C ASN A 160 -14.22 12.91 7.21
N ILE A 161 -12.91 13.09 7.36
CA ILE A 161 -11.96 11.96 7.46
C ILE A 161 -11.59 11.63 8.91
N LYS A 162 -12.07 12.36 9.90
CA LYS A 162 -11.75 12.14 11.32
C LYS A 162 -12.08 10.74 11.80
N GLU A 163 -13.24 10.20 11.46
CA GLU A 163 -13.69 8.85 11.81
C GLU A 163 -12.87 7.72 11.15
N HIS A 164 -12.08 8.08 10.14
CA HIS A 164 -11.21 7.18 9.40
C HIS A 164 -9.76 7.21 9.87
N ILE A 165 -9.46 7.96 10.91
CA ILE A 165 -8.17 8.01 11.60
C ILE A 165 -8.30 7.23 12.90
N LYS A 166 -7.73 6.02 12.96
CA LYS A 166 -7.82 5.16 14.13
C LYS A 166 -6.89 5.60 15.25
N SER A 167 -5.69 6.01 14.88
CA SER A 167 -4.67 6.52 15.80
C SER A 167 -3.71 7.45 15.07
N TYR A 168 -3.07 8.30 15.84
CA TYR A 168 -1.98 9.14 15.36
C TYR A 168 -1.00 9.44 16.48
N GLU A 169 0.24 9.71 16.10
CA GLU A 169 1.31 10.16 16.97
C GLU A 169 2.16 11.17 16.20
N LEU A 170 2.35 12.36 16.78
CA LEU A 170 3.24 13.39 16.24
C LEU A 170 4.57 13.37 16.99
N ILE A 171 5.66 13.34 16.23
CA ILE A 171 7.04 13.36 16.75
C ILE A 171 7.76 14.53 16.07
N ASN A 172 8.27 15.45 16.88
CA ASN A 172 9.06 16.58 16.38
C ASN A 172 10.52 16.37 16.81
N GLU A 173 11.36 15.98 15.87
CA GLU A 173 12.77 15.65 16.11
C GLU A 173 13.67 16.09 14.95
N ASN A 174 14.84 16.68 15.28
CA ASN A 174 15.87 17.02 14.30
C ASN A 174 15.36 17.87 13.12
N ASP A 175 14.59 18.91 13.41
CA ASP A 175 13.98 19.81 12.41
C ASP A 175 13.05 19.08 11.41
N LYS A 176 12.51 17.92 11.80
CA LYS A 176 11.52 17.17 11.03
C LYS A 176 10.28 16.91 11.87
N LEU A 177 9.13 17.00 11.24
CA LEU A 177 7.88 16.53 11.82
C LEU A 177 7.53 15.16 11.24
N ILE A 178 7.31 14.19 12.11
CA ILE A 178 6.92 12.84 11.75
C ILE A 178 5.51 12.59 12.27
N LEU A 179 4.62 12.15 11.40
CA LEU A 179 3.29 11.69 11.76
C LEU A 179 3.19 10.18 11.51
N ASN A 180 3.10 9.40 12.58
CA ASN A 180 2.67 8.01 12.51
C ASN A 180 1.15 7.97 12.61
N THR A 181 0.46 7.33 11.67
CA THR A 181 -1.01 7.30 11.69
C THR A 181 -1.56 6.01 11.09
N VAL A 182 -2.69 5.56 11.64
CA VAL A 182 -3.45 4.42 11.11
C VAL A 182 -4.73 4.93 10.49
N LEU A 183 -4.86 4.73 9.17
CA LEU A 183 -5.97 5.21 8.37
C LEU A 183 -6.82 4.03 7.84
N SER A 184 -8.12 4.29 7.61
CA SER A 184 -8.98 3.33 6.91
C SER A 184 -8.40 3.03 5.52
N SER A 185 -8.15 1.75 5.26
CA SER A 185 -7.58 1.24 4.02
C SER A 185 -8.23 -0.09 3.65
N GLY A 186 -9.12 -0.09 2.69
CA GLY A 186 -9.83 -1.29 2.26
C GLY A 186 -10.65 -1.06 1.00
N THR A 187 -11.33 -2.10 0.55
CA THR A 187 -12.16 -2.05 -0.66
C THR A 187 -13.40 -1.17 -0.50
N SER A 188 -13.96 -1.08 0.71
CA SER A 188 -15.16 -0.26 1.00
C SER A 188 -14.81 1.20 1.27
N VAL A 189 -13.78 1.44 2.08
CA VAL A 189 -13.30 2.78 2.43
C VAL A 189 -11.78 2.78 2.36
N ASN A 190 -11.25 3.75 1.64
CA ASN A 190 -9.82 3.97 1.53
C ASN A 190 -9.53 5.48 1.60
N ILE A 191 -8.78 5.89 2.62
CA ILE A 191 -8.33 7.25 2.81
C ILE A 191 -6.89 7.35 2.33
N ASN A 192 -6.69 8.14 1.27
CA ASN A 192 -5.34 8.45 0.81
C ASN A 192 -4.68 9.40 1.83
N PRO A 193 -3.50 9.09 2.36
CA PRO A 193 -2.74 9.97 3.26
C PRO A 193 -2.60 11.41 2.76
N MET A 194 -2.53 11.63 1.45
CA MET A 194 -2.47 12.98 0.88
C MET A 194 -3.66 13.87 1.25
N LEU A 195 -4.84 13.30 1.53
CA LEU A 195 -5.99 14.07 2.00
C LEU A 195 -5.76 14.64 3.40
N LEU A 196 -5.13 13.85 4.26
CA LEU A 196 -4.76 14.29 5.61
C LEU A 196 -3.62 15.30 5.53
N ILE A 197 -2.56 15.01 4.76
CA ILE A 197 -1.43 15.92 4.56
C ILE A 197 -1.92 17.28 4.07
N GLY A 198 -2.76 17.33 3.04
CA GLY A 198 -3.31 18.58 2.51
C GLY A 198 -4.12 19.38 3.55
N ALA A 199 -4.79 18.69 4.49
CA ALA A 199 -5.45 19.38 5.61
C ALA A 199 -4.43 19.96 6.62
N LEU A 200 -3.36 19.20 6.94
CA LEU A 200 -2.36 19.61 7.93
C LEU A 200 -1.49 20.77 7.44
N VAL A 201 -1.10 20.78 6.18
CA VAL A 201 -0.27 21.86 5.61
C VAL A 201 -1.09 23.10 5.19
N LYS A 202 -2.41 23.02 5.27
CA LYS A 202 -3.28 24.14 4.95
C LYS A 202 -2.95 25.33 5.86
N ASP A 203 -2.82 26.51 5.27
CA ASP A 203 -2.47 27.75 5.96
C ASP A 203 -1.04 27.76 6.59
N THR A 204 -0.16 26.85 6.12
CA THR A 204 1.28 26.83 6.44
C THR A 204 2.10 27.08 5.17
N GLU A 205 3.41 27.32 5.31
CA GLU A 205 4.33 27.45 4.17
C GLU A 205 4.96 26.11 3.76
N THR A 206 4.60 25.01 4.44
CA THR A 206 5.11 23.67 4.16
C THR A 206 4.52 23.13 2.85
N ASP A 207 5.38 22.69 1.95
CA ASP A 207 4.94 22.10 0.67
C ASP A 207 4.45 20.66 0.88
N GLU A 208 3.21 20.37 0.49
CA GLU A 208 2.64 19.00 0.51
C GLU A 208 3.41 18.00 -0.36
N GLN A 209 4.25 18.47 -1.28
CA GLN A 209 5.09 17.63 -2.13
C GLN A 209 6.45 17.28 -1.49
N ASP A 210 6.88 18.03 -0.46
CA ASP A 210 8.12 17.78 0.26
C ASP A 210 7.88 16.84 1.47
N VAL A 211 7.12 15.79 1.21
CA VAL A 211 6.71 14.80 2.22
C VAL A 211 7.01 13.40 1.73
N ASP A 212 7.75 12.63 2.53
CA ASP A 212 7.90 11.20 2.29
C ASP A 212 6.82 10.40 2.99
N ILE A 213 6.20 9.47 2.27
CA ILE A 213 5.10 8.63 2.77
C ILE A 213 5.50 7.17 2.67
N ILE A 214 5.52 6.51 3.81
CA ILE A 214 5.87 5.10 3.93
C ILE A 214 4.66 4.36 4.51
N LYS A 215 4.10 3.43 3.76
CA LYS A 215 3.12 2.47 4.27
C LYS A 215 3.86 1.39 5.04
N VAL A 216 3.65 1.33 6.34
CA VAL A 216 4.40 0.46 7.26
C VAL A 216 3.76 -0.92 7.35
N GLN A 217 2.43 -0.97 7.56
CA GLN A 217 1.70 -2.21 7.80
C GLN A 217 0.24 -2.10 7.35
N SER A 218 -0.34 -3.23 6.95
CA SER A 218 -1.78 -3.40 6.71
C SER A 218 -2.40 -4.30 7.76
N PHE A 219 -3.63 -3.97 8.18
CA PHE A 219 -4.34 -4.70 9.25
C PHE A 219 -5.76 -5.06 8.84
N THR A 220 -6.26 -6.12 9.47
CA THR A 220 -7.66 -6.52 9.42
C THR A 220 -8.54 -5.61 10.29
N GLU A 221 -9.84 -5.88 10.34
CA GLU A 221 -10.80 -5.19 11.23
C GLU A 221 -10.37 -5.24 12.70
N ASN A 222 -9.85 -6.38 13.15
CA ASN A 222 -9.44 -6.63 14.54
C ASN A 222 -8.02 -6.14 14.85
N MET A 223 -7.38 -5.38 13.94
CA MET A 223 -5.98 -4.94 14.08
C MET A 223 -4.96 -6.08 14.09
N GLU A 224 -5.30 -7.20 13.51
CA GLU A 224 -4.33 -8.26 13.24
C GLU A 224 -3.55 -7.91 11.98
N ILE A 225 -2.25 -8.20 11.97
CA ILE A 225 -1.41 -8.00 10.79
C ILE A 225 -2.00 -8.79 9.62
N PHE A 226 -2.23 -8.12 8.50
CA PHE A 226 -2.67 -8.79 7.29
C PHE A 226 -1.55 -9.65 6.69
N LYS A 227 -1.78 -10.96 6.71
CA LYS A 227 -0.89 -11.99 6.15
C LYS A 227 -1.66 -13.01 5.33
#